data_4ad1a3dfdae27508d7677c5f274509ad
#
_entry.id   4ad1a3dfdae27508d7677c5f274509ad
#
_cell.length_a   1.000
_cell.length_b   1.000
_cell.length_c   1.000
_cell.angle_alpha   90.00
_cell.angle_beta   90.00
_cell.angle_gamma   90.00
#
_symmetry.space_group_name_H-M   'P 1'
#
loop_
_entity.id
_entity.type
_entity.pdbx_description
1 polymer ?
#
loop_
_entity_poly.entity_id
_entity_poly.type
_entity_poly.pdbx_seq_one_letter_code
_entity_poly.pdbx_strand_id
1 'polypeptide(L)'
;RVRKLGLREISVEQQNDRIYPQGKMLAHVLGYYNAEADVSSGIEYTCGDKLEKAPKRVEFEKTPNGNIIYNLNTDPLATTTPVSGENVTLTIDTAIQHVCETELNKVVKEKQAARGFAMVMNPKNGEILAYAVNPTYNPNKYKQASALSLKNWSLTDIFPPGSTFKILTVATAIELGILNENSLIHDTGKVKIGSWEIKNYDYYKNPNPGMIDLVYYFEHSSNVGSVKIAHMIPKQQYYNQLRRFGFGSKTGIDLPGESVGLLPKYTNWDTAMHASMGYGYGASVTAIQMVHAVSAIANDGIAVTPHVIKYKDEELEEKVKHKEVVKPETAKALKRILTKSINNSKGPLNLPQYTVAAKTGTSRKPLEKQKGYSNQLYTSVIGFLPADDPKVLIYVVVDSPKGEAIWGSTVAAPIFREIALQTARIMNIP
;
A
#
# COMPACT_ATOMS: atom_id res chain seq x y z
N ARG A 1 -34.50 5.23 -31.84
CA ARG A 1 -35.75 4.47 -32.07
C ARG A 1 -36.91 5.13 -31.30
N VAL A 2 -36.75 5.46 -30.01
CA VAL A 2 -37.82 6.06 -29.17
C VAL A 2 -38.30 7.43 -29.72
N ARG A 3 -37.40 8.32 -30.15
CA ARG A 3 -37.75 9.62 -30.78
C ARG A 3 -38.62 9.47 -32.03
N LYS A 4 -38.51 8.35 -32.76
CA LYS A 4 -39.32 8.08 -33.96
C LYS A 4 -40.77 7.69 -33.64
N LEU A 5 -41.06 7.35 -32.38
CA LEU A 5 -42.43 6.98 -31.97
C LEU A 5 -43.34 8.16 -31.71
N GLY A 6 -42.79 9.39 -31.63
CA GLY A 6 -43.59 10.63 -31.50
C GLY A 6 -44.42 10.71 -30.23
N LEU A 7 -44.12 9.95 -29.19
CA LEU A 7 -44.84 9.91 -27.93
C LEU A 7 -44.50 11.16 -27.11
N ARG A 8 -45.51 11.99 -26.80
CA ARG A 8 -45.32 13.27 -26.09
C ARG A 8 -44.99 13.12 -24.61
N GLU A 9 -45.31 11.97 -24.03
CA GLU A 9 -45.07 11.66 -22.61
C GLU A 9 -43.66 11.08 -22.36
N ILE A 10 -42.86 10.88 -23.41
CA ILE A 10 -41.49 10.33 -23.27
C ILE A 10 -40.48 11.43 -23.56
N SER A 11 -39.73 11.83 -22.54
CA SER A 11 -38.51 12.63 -22.69
C SER A 11 -37.29 11.74 -22.89
N VAL A 12 -36.39 12.16 -23.75
CA VAL A 12 -35.09 11.46 -23.95
C VAL A 12 -34.01 12.42 -23.51
N GLU A 13 -33.36 12.07 -22.44
CA GLU A 13 -32.17 12.78 -21.95
C GLU A 13 -30.89 12.12 -22.47
N GLN A 14 -29.93 12.94 -22.82
CA GLN A 14 -28.61 12.47 -23.18
C GLN A 14 -27.77 12.36 -21.89
N GLN A 15 -27.28 11.14 -21.62
CA GLN A 15 -26.42 10.89 -20.49
C GLN A 15 -25.03 10.55 -21.01
N ASN A 16 -24.00 11.11 -20.38
CA ASN A 16 -22.63 10.71 -20.62
C ASN A 16 -22.34 9.40 -19.87
N ASP A 17 -21.66 8.49 -20.52
CA ASP A 17 -21.24 7.23 -19.93
C ASP A 17 -19.70 7.17 -19.86
N ARG A 18 -19.17 6.47 -18.87
CA ARG A 18 -17.74 6.25 -18.70
C ARG A 18 -17.31 4.98 -19.41
N ILE A 19 -16.24 5.06 -20.17
CA ILE A 19 -15.64 3.92 -20.85
C ILE A 19 -14.21 3.74 -20.32
N TYR A 20 -13.90 2.52 -19.86
CA TYR A 20 -12.58 2.14 -19.36
C TYR A 20 -11.92 1.19 -20.37
N PRO A 21 -11.12 1.73 -21.33
CA PRO A 21 -10.61 0.95 -22.47
C PRO A 21 -9.73 -0.23 -22.05
N GLN A 22 -8.98 -0.10 -20.95
CA GLN A 22 -8.08 -1.15 -20.45
C GLN A 22 -8.81 -2.23 -19.61
N GLY A 23 -10.15 -2.15 -19.51
CA GLY A 23 -10.94 -3.14 -18.82
C GLY A 23 -10.59 -3.27 -17.34
N LYS A 24 -9.99 -4.39 -16.91
CA LYS A 24 -9.68 -4.66 -15.49
C LYS A 24 -8.42 -3.97 -14.98
N MET A 25 -7.56 -3.52 -15.88
CA MET A 25 -6.29 -2.90 -15.48
C MET A 25 -6.55 -1.68 -14.61
N LEU A 26 -5.87 -1.60 -13.46
CA LEU A 26 -5.91 -0.46 -12.55
C LEU A 26 -7.32 -0.15 -11.99
N ALA A 27 -8.23 -1.14 -11.98
CA ALA A 27 -9.63 -0.92 -11.64
C ALA A 27 -9.86 -0.26 -10.28
N HIS A 28 -9.06 -0.61 -9.25
CA HIS A 28 -9.22 -0.05 -7.91
C HIS A 28 -8.67 1.38 -7.77
N VAL A 29 -7.82 1.82 -8.69
CA VAL A 29 -7.36 3.21 -8.75
C VAL A 29 -8.32 4.04 -9.59
N LEU A 30 -8.66 3.61 -10.81
CA LEU A 30 -9.61 4.32 -11.66
C LEU A 30 -10.98 4.43 -10.99
N GLY A 31 -11.42 3.31 -10.41
CA GLY A 31 -12.76 3.24 -9.86
C GLY A 31 -13.83 3.01 -10.92
N TYR A 32 -15.04 3.40 -10.61
CA TYR A 32 -16.18 3.42 -11.51
C TYR A 32 -17.11 4.59 -11.16
N TYR A 33 -17.91 5.02 -12.13
CA TYR A 33 -18.96 6.00 -11.96
C TYR A 33 -20.33 5.40 -12.30
N ASN A 34 -21.29 5.59 -11.41
CA ASN A 34 -22.68 5.20 -11.59
C ASN A 34 -23.57 6.45 -11.62
N ALA A 35 -23.87 6.92 -12.80
CA ALA A 35 -24.68 8.13 -12.99
C ALA A 35 -26.12 8.01 -12.45
N GLU A 36 -26.70 6.79 -12.41
CA GLU A 36 -28.07 6.57 -11.92
C GLU A 36 -28.17 6.75 -10.39
N ALA A 37 -27.12 6.32 -9.65
CA ALA A 37 -27.11 6.36 -8.20
C ALA A 37 -26.23 7.50 -7.64
N ASP A 38 -25.56 8.25 -8.51
CA ASP A 38 -24.54 9.26 -8.16
C ASP A 38 -23.47 8.70 -7.20
N VAL A 39 -22.97 7.53 -7.52
CA VAL A 39 -21.94 6.82 -6.73
C VAL A 39 -20.72 6.60 -7.57
N SER A 40 -19.57 6.94 -7.00
CA SER A 40 -18.26 6.75 -7.63
C SER A 40 -17.24 6.19 -6.64
N SER A 41 -16.14 5.68 -7.16
CA SER A 41 -15.02 5.17 -6.39
C SER A 41 -13.69 5.54 -7.06
N GLY A 42 -12.56 5.34 -6.36
CA GLY A 42 -11.24 5.61 -6.93
C GLY A 42 -11.09 7.06 -7.40
N ILE A 43 -10.41 7.26 -8.51
CA ILE A 43 -10.18 8.59 -9.13
C ILE A 43 -11.49 9.21 -9.63
N GLU A 44 -12.45 8.42 -10.07
CA GLU A 44 -13.79 8.93 -10.41
C GLU A 44 -14.45 9.65 -9.23
N TYR A 45 -14.20 9.19 -8.00
CA TYR A 45 -14.65 9.86 -6.78
C TYR A 45 -13.77 11.08 -6.45
N THR A 46 -12.44 10.89 -6.39
CA THR A 46 -11.53 11.96 -5.95
C THR A 46 -11.50 13.15 -6.89
N CYS A 47 -11.67 12.91 -8.19
CA CYS A 47 -11.63 13.93 -9.24
C CYS A 47 -12.99 14.17 -9.90
N GLY A 48 -14.10 13.73 -9.31
CA GLY A 48 -15.44 13.84 -9.89
C GLY A 48 -15.75 15.25 -10.41
N ASP A 49 -15.53 16.27 -9.59
CA ASP A 49 -15.78 17.68 -9.95
C ASP A 49 -14.92 18.16 -11.13
N LYS A 50 -13.71 17.62 -11.30
CA LYS A 50 -12.84 17.94 -12.45
C LYS A 50 -13.26 17.17 -13.71
N LEU A 51 -13.63 15.89 -13.54
CA LEU A 51 -13.98 14.99 -14.63
C LEU A 51 -15.35 15.26 -15.21
N GLU A 52 -16.28 15.79 -14.41
CA GLU A 52 -17.64 16.08 -14.81
C GLU A 52 -17.97 17.53 -14.46
N LYS A 53 -17.83 18.42 -15.45
CA LYS A 53 -18.35 19.79 -15.29
C LYS A 53 -19.87 19.76 -15.42
N ALA A 54 -20.56 20.21 -14.38
CA ALA A 54 -22.00 20.36 -14.44
C ALA A 54 -22.39 21.19 -15.68
N PRO A 55 -23.37 20.75 -16.50
CA PRO A 55 -23.85 21.54 -17.60
C PRO A 55 -24.32 22.89 -17.05
N LYS A 56 -23.88 23.98 -17.66
CA LYS A 56 -24.45 25.31 -17.33
C LYS A 56 -25.93 25.21 -17.47
N ARG A 57 -26.67 25.32 -16.35
CA ARG A 57 -28.12 25.39 -16.37
C ARG A 57 -28.50 26.71 -17.04
N VAL A 58 -29.02 26.64 -18.25
CA VAL A 58 -29.54 27.79 -18.94
C VAL A 58 -31.06 27.72 -18.83
N GLU A 59 -31.67 28.63 -18.10
CA GLU A 59 -33.12 28.73 -18.00
C GLU A 59 -33.64 29.45 -19.24
N PHE A 60 -34.62 28.86 -19.89
CA PHE A 60 -35.31 29.44 -21.06
C PHE A 60 -36.76 29.70 -20.74
N GLU A 61 -37.23 30.82 -21.16
CA GLU A 61 -38.67 31.04 -21.28
C GLU A 61 -39.20 30.30 -22.51
N LYS A 62 -40.31 29.59 -22.36
CA LYS A 62 -41.01 28.94 -23.47
C LYS A 62 -42.35 29.59 -23.73
N THR A 63 -42.69 29.78 -25.00
CA THR A 63 -44.04 30.13 -25.38
C THR A 63 -45.01 29.01 -24.97
N PRO A 64 -46.34 29.31 -24.84
CA PRO A 64 -47.37 28.28 -24.58
C PRO A 64 -47.35 27.13 -25.59
N ASN A 65 -46.82 27.33 -26.79
CA ASN A 65 -46.70 26.35 -27.84
C ASN A 65 -45.35 25.57 -27.78
N GLY A 66 -44.52 25.77 -26.71
CA GLY A 66 -43.30 25.03 -26.50
C GLY A 66 -42.05 25.57 -27.22
N ASN A 67 -42.15 26.66 -27.96
CA ASN A 67 -41.01 27.30 -28.61
C ASN A 67 -40.15 28.06 -27.61
N ILE A 68 -38.84 27.95 -27.68
CA ILE A 68 -37.88 28.66 -26.81
C ILE A 68 -37.88 30.15 -27.20
N ILE A 69 -38.04 31.03 -26.23
CA ILE A 69 -37.87 32.48 -26.41
C ILE A 69 -36.40 32.78 -26.18
N TYR A 70 -35.69 33.13 -27.27
CA TYR A 70 -34.31 33.58 -27.17
C TYR A 70 -34.27 35.04 -26.71
N ASN A 71 -33.76 35.27 -25.51
CA ASN A 71 -33.51 36.63 -25.03
C ASN A 71 -32.16 37.10 -25.61
N LEU A 72 -32.05 38.37 -26.00
CA LEU A 72 -30.83 38.95 -26.63
C LEU A 72 -29.54 38.81 -25.80
N ASN A 73 -29.66 38.44 -24.52
CA ASN A 73 -28.54 38.20 -23.61
C ASN A 73 -28.21 36.72 -23.39
N THR A 74 -28.90 35.79 -24.05
CA THR A 74 -28.58 34.36 -23.99
C THR A 74 -27.79 33.97 -25.24
N ASP A 75 -26.54 33.55 -25.06
CA ASP A 75 -25.75 33.00 -26.16
C ASP A 75 -26.41 31.69 -26.65
N PRO A 76 -26.97 31.69 -27.88
CA PRO A 76 -27.62 30.48 -28.41
C PRO A 76 -26.67 29.26 -28.53
N LEU A 77 -25.36 29.51 -28.56
CA LEU A 77 -24.32 28.48 -28.57
C LEU A 77 -24.05 27.90 -27.18
N ALA A 78 -24.39 28.58 -26.09
CA ALA A 78 -24.22 28.10 -24.74
C ALA A 78 -25.11 26.87 -24.42
N THR A 79 -26.14 26.62 -25.23
CA THR A 79 -27.12 25.53 -25.04
C THR A 79 -26.68 24.18 -25.63
N THR A 80 -25.62 24.15 -26.44
CA THR A 80 -25.28 22.97 -27.24
C THR A 80 -23.82 22.48 -27.11
N THR A 81 -22.97 23.26 -26.46
CA THR A 81 -21.59 22.81 -26.23
C THR A 81 -21.56 21.83 -25.05
N PRO A 82 -21.23 20.55 -25.26
CA PRO A 82 -20.97 19.65 -24.16
C PRO A 82 -19.81 20.23 -23.36
N VAL A 83 -20.02 20.49 -22.08
CA VAL A 83 -18.95 20.96 -21.19
C VAL A 83 -18.08 19.75 -20.93
N SER A 84 -16.93 19.67 -21.63
CA SER A 84 -15.91 18.66 -21.38
C SER A 84 -15.33 18.85 -19.99
N GLY A 85 -15.22 17.77 -19.24
CA GLY A 85 -14.42 17.73 -18.02
C GLY A 85 -12.93 17.97 -18.30
N GLU A 86 -12.16 18.09 -17.24
CA GLU A 86 -10.71 18.23 -17.31
C GLU A 86 -10.03 16.86 -17.42
N ASN A 87 -8.83 16.81 -18.02
CA ASN A 87 -8.02 15.62 -18.04
C ASN A 87 -7.31 15.46 -16.68
N VAL A 88 -7.30 14.24 -16.16
CA VAL A 88 -6.50 13.84 -14.98
C VAL A 88 -5.41 12.89 -15.45
N THR A 89 -4.16 13.25 -15.22
CA THR A 89 -3.00 12.40 -15.50
C THR A 89 -2.62 11.65 -14.24
N LEU A 90 -2.33 10.35 -14.35
CA LEU A 90 -1.87 9.52 -13.25
C LEU A 90 -0.35 9.34 -13.30
N THR A 91 0.24 9.00 -12.15
CA THR A 91 1.66 8.66 -11.99
C THR A 91 1.98 7.24 -12.44
N ILE A 92 0.95 6.46 -12.75
CA ILE A 92 1.04 5.05 -13.10
C ILE A 92 1.78 4.85 -14.42
N ASP A 93 2.77 3.97 -14.39
CA ASP A 93 3.40 3.40 -15.59
C ASP A 93 2.64 2.13 -15.98
N THR A 94 2.09 2.11 -17.18
CA THR A 94 1.26 1.00 -17.66
C THR A 94 2.03 -0.31 -17.82
N ALA A 95 3.32 -0.26 -18.15
CA ALA A 95 4.16 -1.44 -18.30
C ALA A 95 4.45 -2.05 -16.91
N ILE A 96 4.82 -1.21 -15.94
CA ILE A 96 5.05 -1.66 -14.55
C ILE A 96 3.74 -2.18 -13.94
N GLN A 97 2.61 -1.50 -14.18
CA GLN A 97 1.29 -1.94 -13.74
C GLN A 97 0.94 -3.33 -14.27
N HIS A 98 1.16 -3.55 -15.57
CA HIS A 98 0.90 -4.85 -16.20
C HIS A 98 1.74 -5.97 -15.57
N VAL A 99 3.01 -5.72 -15.31
CA VAL A 99 3.89 -6.68 -14.62
C VAL A 99 3.35 -7.01 -13.22
N CYS A 100 2.99 -5.98 -12.44
CA CYS A 100 2.46 -6.18 -11.09
C CYS A 100 1.17 -7.01 -11.08
N GLU A 101 0.22 -6.72 -11.97
CA GLU A 101 -1.02 -7.47 -12.07
C GLU A 101 -0.79 -8.92 -12.53
N THR A 102 0.10 -9.12 -13.51
CA THR A 102 0.39 -10.44 -14.05
C THR A 102 1.01 -11.35 -13.00
N GLU A 103 2.08 -10.91 -12.35
CA GLU A 103 2.78 -11.71 -11.37
C GLU A 103 1.95 -11.95 -10.10
N LEU A 104 1.21 -10.93 -9.64
CA LEU A 104 0.30 -11.08 -8.51
C LEU A 104 -0.80 -12.09 -8.80
N ASN A 105 -1.52 -11.94 -9.94
CA ASN A 105 -2.64 -12.80 -10.32
C ASN A 105 -2.20 -14.26 -10.54
N LYS A 106 -1.02 -14.47 -11.12
CA LYS A 106 -0.43 -15.79 -11.29
C LYS A 106 -0.30 -16.51 -9.95
N VAL A 107 0.38 -15.89 -8.97
CA VAL A 107 0.64 -16.53 -7.66
C VAL A 107 -0.64 -16.65 -6.83
N VAL A 108 -1.55 -15.65 -6.85
CA VAL A 108 -2.85 -15.74 -6.17
C VAL A 108 -3.64 -16.95 -6.69
N LYS A 109 -3.63 -17.18 -8.00
CA LYS A 109 -4.29 -18.36 -8.61
C LYS A 109 -3.58 -19.67 -8.26
N GLU A 110 -2.26 -19.75 -8.42
CA GLU A 110 -1.46 -20.93 -8.15
C GLU A 110 -1.55 -21.38 -6.69
N LYS A 111 -1.49 -20.42 -5.77
CA LYS A 111 -1.59 -20.67 -4.33
C LYS A 111 -3.02 -20.67 -3.79
N GLN A 112 -4.03 -20.56 -4.65
CA GLN A 112 -5.44 -20.45 -4.25
C GLN A 112 -5.62 -19.47 -3.08
N ALA A 113 -4.89 -18.35 -3.13
CA ALA A 113 -4.93 -17.34 -2.09
C ALA A 113 -6.28 -16.60 -2.10
N ALA A 114 -6.68 -16.08 -0.95
CA ALA A 114 -7.94 -15.35 -0.85
C ALA A 114 -7.87 -14.00 -1.60
N ARG A 115 -6.72 -13.33 -1.55
CA ARG A 115 -6.49 -12.04 -2.19
C ARG A 115 -5.00 -11.68 -2.21
N GLY A 116 -4.64 -10.66 -2.98
CA GLY A 116 -3.28 -10.19 -3.09
C GLY A 116 -3.18 -8.70 -3.35
N PHE A 117 -2.02 -8.13 -3.08
CA PHE A 117 -1.67 -6.73 -3.31
C PHE A 117 -0.21 -6.63 -3.74
N ALA A 118 0.06 -5.78 -4.73
CA ALA A 118 1.41 -5.39 -5.11
C ALA A 118 1.43 -3.90 -5.50
N MET A 119 2.42 -3.17 -5.00
CA MET A 119 2.63 -1.75 -5.29
C MET A 119 4.08 -1.47 -5.60
N VAL A 120 4.30 -0.57 -6.53
CA VAL A 120 5.59 0.06 -6.83
C VAL A 120 5.46 1.56 -6.65
N MET A 121 6.31 2.16 -5.82
CA MET A 121 6.32 3.59 -5.53
C MET A 121 7.72 4.16 -5.67
N ASN A 122 7.85 5.36 -6.22
CA ASN A 122 9.07 6.14 -6.12
C ASN A 122 9.16 6.73 -4.69
N PRO A 123 10.11 6.28 -3.86
CA PRO A 123 10.18 6.73 -2.47
C PRO A 123 10.60 8.19 -2.30
N LYS A 124 11.17 8.83 -3.34
CA LYS A 124 11.68 10.21 -3.27
C LYS A 124 10.59 11.26 -3.42
N ASN A 125 9.60 10.98 -4.28
CA ASN A 125 8.54 11.95 -4.58
C ASN A 125 7.13 11.44 -4.24
N GLY A 126 6.96 10.17 -3.84
CA GLY A 126 5.67 9.61 -3.45
C GLY A 126 4.81 9.10 -4.62
N GLU A 127 5.26 9.24 -5.85
CA GLU A 127 4.54 8.76 -7.04
C GLU A 127 4.37 7.25 -7.01
N ILE A 128 3.13 6.78 -7.09
CA ILE A 128 2.81 5.36 -7.23
C ILE A 128 2.88 5.02 -8.72
N LEU A 129 3.81 4.15 -9.08
CA LEU A 129 4.06 3.71 -10.45
C LEU A 129 3.21 2.51 -10.85
N ALA A 130 2.82 1.69 -9.86
CA ALA A 130 1.89 0.57 -10.06
C ALA A 130 1.12 0.26 -8.78
N TYR A 131 -0.14 -0.15 -8.95
CA TYR A 131 -1.07 -0.46 -7.86
C TYR A 131 -1.98 -1.63 -8.26
N ALA A 132 -1.60 -2.84 -7.91
CA ALA A 132 -2.32 -4.06 -8.24
C ALA A 132 -3.04 -4.63 -7.02
N VAL A 133 -4.33 -4.90 -7.16
CA VAL A 133 -5.19 -5.52 -6.12
C VAL A 133 -5.95 -6.70 -6.71
N ASN A 134 -5.92 -7.82 -6.02
CA ASN A 134 -6.70 -9.01 -6.34
C ASN A 134 -7.59 -9.37 -5.12
N PRO A 135 -8.88 -9.75 -5.30
CA PRO A 135 -9.60 -9.84 -6.56
C PRO A 135 -9.85 -8.46 -7.21
N THR A 136 -9.95 -8.43 -8.53
CA THR A 136 -10.23 -7.23 -9.32
C THR A 136 -11.54 -7.36 -10.09
N TYR A 137 -12.00 -6.28 -10.69
CA TYR A 137 -13.25 -6.21 -11.47
C TYR A 137 -13.02 -5.43 -12.78
N ASN A 138 -14.02 -5.48 -13.68
CA ASN A 138 -14.04 -4.62 -14.85
C ASN A 138 -14.94 -3.41 -14.58
N PRO A 139 -14.41 -2.18 -14.54
CA PRO A 139 -15.20 -0.98 -14.30
C PRO A 139 -16.37 -0.79 -15.27
N ASN A 140 -16.23 -1.23 -16.53
CA ASN A 140 -17.35 -1.19 -17.49
C ASN A 140 -18.49 -2.14 -17.10
N LYS A 141 -18.27 -3.08 -16.16
CA LYS A 141 -19.25 -4.09 -15.72
C LYS A 141 -19.35 -4.16 -14.19
N TYR A 142 -19.10 -3.05 -13.51
CA TYR A 142 -19.04 -3.00 -12.04
C TYR A 142 -20.32 -3.53 -11.37
N LYS A 143 -21.49 -3.33 -11.97
CA LYS A 143 -22.79 -3.88 -11.48
C LYS A 143 -22.81 -5.41 -11.36
N GLN A 144 -21.93 -6.13 -12.07
CA GLN A 144 -21.80 -7.60 -12.04
C GLN A 144 -20.70 -8.06 -11.08
N ALA A 145 -19.91 -7.14 -10.53
CA ALA A 145 -18.81 -7.49 -9.64
C ALA A 145 -19.29 -7.78 -8.22
N SER A 146 -18.60 -8.71 -7.54
CA SER A 146 -18.85 -8.96 -6.12
C SER A 146 -18.39 -7.80 -5.24
N ALA A 147 -19.01 -7.62 -4.09
CA ALA A 147 -18.59 -6.61 -3.11
C ALA A 147 -17.10 -6.77 -2.71
N LEU A 148 -16.60 -8.01 -2.64
CA LEU A 148 -15.20 -8.29 -2.37
C LEU A 148 -14.28 -7.79 -3.49
N SER A 149 -14.70 -7.92 -4.75
CA SER A 149 -13.91 -7.44 -5.89
C SER A 149 -13.93 -5.93 -6.04
N LEU A 150 -15.02 -5.26 -5.64
CA LEU A 150 -15.13 -3.79 -5.65
C LEU A 150 -14.31 -3.13 -4.55
N LYS A 151 -14.07 -3.85 -3.45
CA LYS A 151 -13.38 -3.31 -2.27
C LYS A 151 -11.89 -3.17 -2.51
N ASN A 152 -11.35 -1.97 -2.36
CA ASN A 152 -9.91 -1.75 -2.31
C ASN A 152 -9.38 -2.09 -0.91
N TRP A 153 -9.22 -3.38 -0.63
CA TRP A 153 -8.84 -3.88 0.69
C TRP A 153 -7.45 -3.42 1.16
N SER A 154 -6.56 -3.05 0.25
CA SER A 154 -5.22 -2.57 0.59
C SER A 154 -5.23 -1.21 1.31
N LEU A 155 -6.32 -0.44 1.14
CA LEU A 155 -6.56 0.83 1.84
C LEU A 155 -7.50 0.67 3.03
N THR A 156 -8.51 -0.18 2.91
CA THR A 156 -9.60 -0.28 3.87
C THR A 156 -9.34 -1.27 4.99
N ASP A 157 -8.61 -2.36 4.70
CA ASP A 157 -8.41 -3.45 5.64
C ASP A 157 -7.09 -3.32 6.39
N ILE A 158 -7.14 -3.72 7.63
CA ILE A 158 -5.98 -3.70 8.52
C ILE A 158 -5.55 -5.13 8.85
N PHE A 159 -4.26 -5.35 8.91
CA PHE A 159 -3.68 -6.65 9.24
C PHE A 159 -2.37 -6.48 10.03
N PRO A 160 -1.97 -7.48 10.83
CA PRO A 160 -0.67 -7.45 11.50
C PRO A 160 0.45 -7.58 10.46
N PRO A 161 1.37 -6.60 10.37
CA PRO A 161 2.43 -6.58 9.34
C PRO A 161 3.48 -7.68 9.55
N GLY A 162 3.57 -8.26 10.76
CA GLY A 162 4.54 -9.27 11.08
C GLY A 162 5.98 -8.79 10.91
N SER A 163 6.87 -9.66 10.45
CA SER A 163 8.32 -9.39 10.40
C SER A 163 8.76 -8.26 9.48
N THR A 164 7.92 -7.75 8.60
CA THR A 164 8.23 -6.51 7.83
C THR A 164 8.31 -5.30 8.74
N PHE A 165 7.59 -5.31 9.87
CA PHE A 165 7.61 -4.25 10.89
C PHE A 165 8.96 -4.14 11.63
N LYS A 166 9.78 -5.19 11.61
CA LYS A 166 11.11 -5.20 12.24
C LYS A 166 12.04 -4.11 11.71
N ILE A 167 11.85 -3.69 10.47
CA ILE A 167 12.54 -2.52 9.87
C ILE A 167 12.33 -1.29 10.76
N LEU A 168 11.08 -1.04 11.14
CA LEU A 168 10.69 0.15 11.89
C LEU A 168 11.07 0.06 13.38
N THR A 169 11.08 -1.17 13.94
CA THR A 169 11.56 -1.43 15.29
C THR A 169 13.04 -1.11 15.43
N VAL A 170 13.87 -1.61 14.51
CA VAL A 170 15.30 -1.35 14.51
C VAL A 170 15.60 0.12 14.19
N ALA A 171 14.88 0.70 13.20
CA ALA A 171 14.97 2.13 12.91
C ALA A 171 14.71 2.99 14.15
N THR A 172 13.67 2.65 14.92
CA THR A 172 13.36 3.36 16.17
C THR A 172 14.49 3.24 17.19
N ALA A 173 15.04 2.04 17.36
CA ALA A 173 16.13 1.82 18.33
C ALA A 173 17.42 2.55 17.94
N ILE A 174 17.75 2.61 16.64
CA ILE A 174 18.90 3.39 16.14
C ILE A 174 18.65 4.89 16.28
N GLU A 175 17.46 5.38 15.92
CA GLU A 175 17.09 6.80 16.01
C GLU A 175 17.18 7.35 17.43
N LEU A 176 16.85 6.51 18.42
CA LEU A 176 16.92 6.85 19.84
C LEU A 176 18.33 6.64 20.45
N GLY A 177 19.31 6.19 19.67
CA GLY A 177 20.66 5.90 20.13
C GLY A 177 20.78 4.69 21.05
N ILE A 178 19.74 3.83 21.09
CA ILE A 178 19.73 2.57 21.87
C ILE A 178 20.58 1.51 21.18
N LEU A 179 20.54 1.47 19.84
CA LEU A 179 21.35 0.60 19.01
C LEU A 179 22.16 1.41 17.99
N ASN A 180 23.20 0.79 17.46
CA ASN A 180 23.95 1.23 16.29
C ASN A 180 24.25 0.01 15.39
N GLU A 181 24.88 0.20 14.22
CA GLU A 181 25.16 -0.88 13.26
C GLU A 181 25.95 -2.07 13.84
N ASN A 182 26.78 -1.81 14.82
CA ASN A 182 27.68 -2.82 15.44
C ASN A 182 27.08 -3.43 16.72
N SER A 183 25.84 -3.08 17.06
CA SER A 183 25.20 -3.60 18.27
C SER A 183 24.97 -5.09 18.18
N LEU A 184 25.22 -5.77 19.28
CA LEU A 184 24.95 -7.19 19.46
C LEU A 184 23.74 -7.39 20.36
N ILE A 185 22.93 -8.41 20.05
CA ILE A 185 21.74 -8.79 20.80
C ILE A 185 21.87 -10.25 21.19
N HIS A 186 21.66 -10.55 22.47
CA HIS A 186 21.69 -11.94 22.95
C HIS A 186 20.38 -12.64 22.57
N ASP A 187 20.40 -13.49 21.56
CA ASP A 187 19.28 -14.31 21.10
C ASP A 187 19.36 -15.71 21.72
N THR A 188 18.40 -16.02 22.57
CA THR A 188 18.28 -17.30 23.27
C THR A 188 17.39 -18.32 22.54
N GLY A 189 17.06 -18.06 21.24
CA GLY A 189 16.18 -18.91 20.42
C GLY A 189 14.71 -18.89 20.86
N LYS A 190 14.44 -18.73 22.15
CA LYS A 190 13.12 -18.54 22.75
C LYS A 190 13.16 -17.60 23.95
N VAL A 191 12.04 -16.95 24.21
CA VAL A 191 11.84 -16.08 25.38
C VAL A 191 10.44 -16.24 25.94
N LYS A 192 10.28 -16.22 27.25
CA LYS A 192 8.98 -16.28 27.93
C LYS A 192 8.57 -14.89 28.41
N ILE A 193 7.38 -14.45 28.03
CA ILE A 193 6.78 -13.18 28.43
C ILE A 193 5.44 -13.49 29.10
N GLY A 194 5.41 -13.44 30.43
CA GLY A 194 4.28 -13.92 31.20
C GLY A 194 4.01 -15.41 30.95
N SER A 195 2.82 -15.75 30.50
CA SER A 195 2.44 -17.10 30.09
C SER A 195 2.79 -17.45 28.64
N TRP A 196 3.28 -16.51 27.85
CA TRP A 196 3.56 -16.68 26.41
C TRP A 196 5.00 -17.05 26.17
N GLU A 197 5.23 -18.09 25.39
CA GLU A 197 6.56 -18.46 24.88
C GLU A 197 6.67 -18.03 23.40
N ILE A 198 7.63 -17.16 23.12
CA ILE A 198 7.96 -16.68 21.77
C ILE A 198 9.22 -17.39 21.33
N LYS A 199 9.18 -18.01 20.15
CA LYS A 199 10.30 -18.74 19.54
C LYS A 199 10.69 -18.10 18.21
N ASN A 200 11.97 -18.25 17.86
CA ASN A 200 12.41 -18.06 16.49
C ASN A 200 11.81 -19.16 15.60
N TYR A 201 11.62 -18.87 14.32
CA TYR A 201 11.01 -19.85 13.39
C TYR A 201 11.91 -21.09 13.22
N ASP A 202 13.22 -20.93 13.34
CA ASP A 202 14.25 -21.95 13.22
C ASP A 202 14.70 -22.55 14.56
N TYR A 203 13.98 -22.29 15.65
CA TYR A 203 14.32 -22.68 17.02
C TYR A 203 14.76 -24.16 17.14
N TYR A 204 14.09 -25.06 16.46
CA TYR A 204 14.44 -26.49 16.55
C TYR A 204 15.75 -26.86 15.82
N LYS A 205 16.21 -26.03 14.88
CA LYS A 205 17.49 -26.19 14.19
C LYS A 205 18.59 -25.38 14.86
N ASN A 206 18.25 -24.24 15.43
CA ASN A 206 19.17 -23.32 16.09
C ASN A 206 18.57 -22.81 17.42
N PRO A 207 18.61 -23.62 18.49
CA PRO A 207 17.91 -23.32 19.73
C PRO A 207 18.55 -22.20 20.57
N ASN A 208 19.81 -21.85 20.32
CA ASN A 208 20.50 -20.75 21.03
C ASN A 208 21.52 -20.08 20.11
N PRO A 209 21.09 -19.11 19.30
CA PRO A 209 21.98 -18.34 18.42
C PRO A 209 23.11 -17.58 19.14
N GLY A 210 22.90 -17.21 20.41
CA GLY A 210 23.89 -16.47 21.20
C GLY A 210 23.89 -14.98 20.92
N MET A 211 25.09 -14.37 20.85
CA MET A 211 25.24 -12.95 20.52
C MET A 211 25.17 -12.77 19.01
N ILE A 212 24.11 -12.16 18.53
CA ILE A 212 23.85 -11.90 17.11
C ILE A 212 23.96 -10.41 16.79
N ASP A 213 24.49 -10.06 15.62
CA ASP A 213 24.47 -8.71 15.08
C ASP A 213 23.14 -8.41 14.37
N LEU A 214 22.95 -7.17 13.93
CA LEU A 214 21.73 -6.76 13.25
C LEU A 214 21.59 -7.36 11.84
N VAL A 215 22.69 -7.76 11.19
CA VAL A 215 22.64 -8.44 9.89
C VAL A 215 22.04 -9.83 10.06
N TYR A 216 22.59 -10.61 11.00
CA TYR A 216 22.05 -11.92 11.37
C TYR A 216 20.58 -11.83 11.83
N TYR A 217 20.25 -10.83 12.65
CA TYR A 217 18.88 -10.56 13.11
C TYR A 217 17.88 -10.44 11.94
N PHE A 218 18.22 -9.70 10.89
CA PHE A 218 17.34 -9.54 9.73
C PHE A 218 17.34 -10.80 8.84
N GLU A 219 18.50 -11.43 8.62
CA GLU A 219 18.64 -12.65 7.83
C GLU A 219 17.80 -13.79 8.39
N HIS A 220 17.93 -14.07 9.70
CA HIS A 220 17.19 -15.10 10.41
C HIS A 220 15.82 -14.62 10.93
N SER A 221 15.49 -13.36 10.73
CA SER A 221 14.21 -12.79 11.20
C SER A 221 13.93 -13.10 12.68
N SER A 222 14.93 -12.88 13.56
CA SER A 222 14.83 -13.20 14.98
C SER A 222 13.62 -12.55 15.67
N ASN A 223 12.73 -13.38 16.21
CA ASN A 223 11.61 -12.91 17.04
C ASN A 223 12.08 -12.55 18.45
N VAL A 224 13.00 -13.35 18.99
CA VAL A 224 13.59 -13.13 20.31
C VAL A 224 14.38 -11.82 20.34
N GLY A 225 15.19 -11.58 19.31
CA GLY A 225 15.87 -10.30 19.13
C GLY A 225 14.89 -9.13 19.08
N SER A 226 13.77 -9.29 18.35
CA SER A 226 12.73 -8.25 18.25
C SER A 226 12.08 -7.92 19.60
N VAL A 227 11.79 -8.94 20.41
CA VAL A 227 11.25 -8.77 21.77
C VAL A 227 12.24 -7.99 22.64
N LYS A 228 13.53 -8.36 22.58
CA LYS A 228 14.57 -7.69 23.36
C LYS A 228 14.76 -6.24 22.94
N ILE A 229 14.83 -5.97 21.63
CA ILE A 229 14.91 -4.60 21.11
C ILE A 229 13.71 -3.78 21.56
N ALA A 230 12.48 -4.31 21.39
CA ALA A 230 11.26 -3.61 21.81
C ALA A 230 11.30 -3.23 23.30
N HIS A 231 11.74 -4.15 24.16
CA HIS A 231 11.83 -3.88 25.60
C HIS A 231 12.94 -2.89 25.99
N MET A 232 13.97 -2.72 25.16
CA MET A 232 14.98 -1.67 25.36
C MET A 232 14.42 -0.28 25.05
N ILE A 233 13.39 -0.18 24.22
CA ILE A 233 12.77 1.09 23.82
C ILE A 233 11.69 1.46 24.83
N PRO A 234 11.74 2.62 25.53
CA PRO A 234 10.66 3.07 26.40
C PRO A 234 9.33 3.15 25.63
N LYS A 235 8.24 2.60 26.18
CA LYS A 235 6.93 2.47 25.53
C LYS A 235 6.44 3.76 24.87
N GLN A 236 6.55 4.88 25.59
CA GLN A 236 6.13 6.20 25.09
C GLN A 236 6.95 6.64 23.88
N GLN A 237 8.28 6.48 23.93
CA GLN A 237 9.17 6.86 22.84
C GLN A 237 8.90 5.97 21.61
N TYR A 238 8.70 4.67 21.83
CA TYR A 238 8.35 3.74 20.76
C TYR A 238 7.02 4.13 20.08
N TYR A 239 5.98 4.36 20.88
CA TYR A 239 4.68 4.82 20.38
C TYR A 239 4.82 6.13 19.59
N ASN A 240 5.53 7.11 20.12
CA ASN A 240 5.72 8.41 19.46
C ASN A 240 6.45 8.25 18.13
N GLN A 241 7.46 7.38 18.06
CA GLN A 241 8.18 7.13 16.81
C GLN A 241 7.30 6.39 15.79
N LEU A 242 6.48 5.42 16.22
CA LEU A 242 5.49 4.78 15.33
C LEU A 242 4.45 5.79 14.81
N ARG A 243 4.04 6.76 15.64
CA ARG A 243 3.19 7.88 15.20
C ARG A 243 3.91 8.77 14.18
N ARG A 244 5.21 9.01 14.32
CA ARG A 244 6.01 9.75 13.32
C ARG A 244 6.06 9.01 11.99
N PHE A 245 6.15 7.68 11.98
CA PHE A 245 6.05 6.84 10.79
C PHE A 245 4.66 6.84 10.13
N GLY A 246 3.65 7.44 10.76
CA GLY A 246 2.30 7.59 10.21
C GLY A 246 1.27 6.58 10.72
N PHE A 247 1.65 5.61 11.58
CA PHE A 247 0.67 4.64 12.10
C PHE A 247 -0.37 5.28 13.00
N GLY A 248 -1.62 4.80 12.88
CA GLY A 248 -2.78 5.36 13.56
C GLY A 248 -3.29 6.66 12.95
N SER A 249 -2.85 7.02 11.73
CA SER A 249 -3.32 8.15 10.93
C SER A 249 -3.43 7.73 9.47
N LYS A 250 -4.20 8.47 8.66
CA LYS A 250 -4.19 8.33 7.21
C LYS A 250 -2.85 8.79 6.65
N THR A 251 -2.39 8.17 5.57
CA THR A 251 -1.18 8.59 4.84
C THR A 251 -1.42 9.83 4.01
N GLY A 252 -2.69 10.07 3.65
CA GLY A 252 -3.09 11.16 2.78
C GLY A 252 -3.05 10.81 1.29
N ILE A 253 -3.01 9.50 0.96
CA ILE A 253 -3.15 9.07 -0.43
C ILE A 253 -4.42 9.64 -1.06
N ASP A 254 -4.35 10.04 -2.31
CA ASP A 254 -5.41 10.65 -3.10
C ASP A 254 -6.49 9.64 -3.60
N LEU A 255 -6.66 8.53 -2.88
CA LEU A 255 -7.69 7.53 -3.10
C LEU A 255 -8.66 7.47 -1.90
N PRO A 256 -9.96 7.26 -2.14
CA PRO A 256 -10.96 7.23 -1.06
C PRO A 256 -10.92 5.94 -0.24
N GLY A 257 -11.44 6.00 0.98
CA GLY A 257 -11.66 4.83 1.82
C GLY A 257 -10.46 4.41 2.68
N GLU A 258 -9.41 5.24 2.79
CA GLU A 258 -8.23 4.94 3.60
C GLU A 258 -8.58 4.79 5.09
N SER A 259 -8.18 3.66 5.69
CA SER A 259 -8.26 3.38 7.13
C SER A 259 -7.07 3.95 7.88
N VAL A 260 -7.30 4.42 9.11
CA VAL A 260 -6.23 4.90 10.00
C VAL A 260 -5.41 3.76 10.63
N GLY A 261 -5.78 2.49 10.41
CA GLY A 261 -5.14 1.37 11.10
C GLY A 261 -5.48 1.31 12.60
N LEU A 262 -4.78 0.44 13.30
CA LEU A 262 -4.92 0.29 14.76
C LEU A 262 -3.53 0.34 15.40
N LEU A 263 -3.24 1.42 16.11
CA LEU A 263 -2.08 1.57 16.97
C LEU A 263 -2.57 1.88 18.41
N PRO A 264 -2.62 0.90 19.30
CA PRO A 264 -3.04 1.12 20.69
C PRO A 264 -2.13 2.16 21.37
N LYS A 265 -2.69 3.02 22.23
CA LYS A 265 -1.91 3.99 22.99
C LYS A 265 -0.96 3.26 23.94
N TYR A 266 0.26 3.76 24.08
CA TYR A 266 1.33 3.13 24.88
C TYR A 266 0.94 2.88 26.36
N THR A 267 0.02 3.67 26.91
CA THR A 267 -0.53 3.48 28.27
C THR A 267 -1.28 2.17 28.44
N ASN A 268 -1.75 1.59 27.34
CA ASN A 268 -2.47 0.30 27.31
C ASN A 268 -1.54 -0.88 27.01
N TRP A 269 -0.24 -0.66 26.83
CA TRP A 269 0.69 -1.75 26.55
C TRP A 269 1.10 -2.44 27.85
N ASP A 270 0.66 -3.67 28.04
CA ASP A 270 1.30 -4.58 28.99
C ASP A 270 2.66 -5.07 28.43
N THR A 271 3.35 -5.92 29.15
CA THR A 271 4.65 -6.45 28.73
C THR A 271 4.55 -7.29 27.44
N ALA A 272 3.46 -8.04 27.27
CA ALA A 272 3.26 -8.90 26.12
C ALA A 272 2.97 -8.08 24.86
N MET A 273 2.11 -7.04 24.96
CA MET A 273 1.85 -6.13 23.85
C MET A 273 3.11 -5.35 23.44
N HIS A 274 3.88 -4.86 24.43
CA HIS A 274 5.15 -4.20 24.14
C HIS A 274 6.13 -5.11 23.39
N ALA A 275 6.26 -6.37 23.84
CA ALA A 275 7.06 -7.37 23.15
C ALA A 275 6.56 -7.63 21.72
N SER A 276 5.23 -7.79 21.55
CA SER A 276 4.61 -8.10 20.26
C SER A 276 4.70 -6.96 19.26
N MET A 277 4.82 -5.71 19.71
CA MET A 277 5.09 -4.55 18.87
C MET A 277 6.41 -4.72 18.11
N GLY A 278 7.44 -5.30 18.73
CA GLY A 278 8.75 -5.50 18.14
C GLY A 278 8.79 -6.35 16.87
N TYR A 279 7.86 -7.29 16.70
CA TYR A 279 7.77 -8.16 15.52
C TYR A 279 6.44 -8.04 14.76
N GLY A 280 5.72 -6.93 14.97
CA GLY A 280 4.59 -6.53 14.13
C GLY A 280 3.26 -7.23 14.43
N TYR A 281 3.02 -7.62 15.70
CA TYR A 281 1.72 -8.15 16.17
C TYR A 281 1.01 -7.23 17.16
N GLY A 282 1.66 -6.17 17.62
CA GLY A 282 1.07 -5.18 18.53
C GLY A 282 0.23 -4.11 17.84
N ALA A 283 0.33 -4.00 16.51
CA ALA A 283 -0.44 -3.06 15.70
C ALA A 283 -1.11 -3.79 14.52
N SER A 284 -2.19 -3.22 13.99
CA SER A 284 -2.77 -3.63 12.71
C SER A 284 -2.76 -2.43 11.77
N VAL A 285 -2.22 -2.62 10.58
CA VAL A 285 -1.91 -1.55 9.62
C VAL A 285 -2.51 -1.84 8.26
N THR A 286 -2.71 -0.80 7.45
CA THR A 286 -3.03 -0.97 6.03
C THR A 286 -1.75 -1.22 5.22
N ALA A 287 -1.91 -1.75 4.00
CA ALA A 287 -0.76 -1.93 3.12
C ALA A 287 -0.10 -0.60 2.77
N ILE A 288 -0.88 0.46 2.54
CA ILE A 288 -0.34 1.78 2.21
C ILE A 288 0.42 2.42 3.38
N GLN A 289 0.00 2.20 4.62
CA GLN A 289 0.76 2.67 5.79
C GLN A 289 2.15 2.04 5.88
N MET A 290 2.30 0.76 5.53
CA MET A 290 3.62 0.11 5.48
C MET A 290 4.49 0.70 4.39
N VAL A 291 3.94 0.95 3.19
CA VAL A 291 4.65 1.61 2.08
C VAL A 291 5.13 3.00 2.52
N HIS A 292 4.23 3.82 3.07
CA HIS A 292 4.55 5.15 3.55
C HIS A 292 5.65 5.14 4.64
N ALA A 293 5.54 4.24 5.62
CA ALA A 293 6.51 4.18 6.71
C ALA A 293 7.91 3.73 6.23
N VAL A 294 7.97 2.71 5.35
CA VAL A 294 9.26 2.20 4.85
C VAL A 294 9.87 3.11 3.80
N SER A 295 9.05 3.92 3.08
CA SER A 295 9.57 4.94 2.17
C SER A 295 10.50 5.93 2.86
N ALA A 296 10.25 6.25 4.14
CA ALA A 296 11.15 7.09 4.91
C ALA A 296 12.57 6.50 5.02
N ILE A 297 12.68 5.18 5.17
CA ILE A 297 14.00 4.51 5.22
C ILE A 297 14.66 4.55 3.83
N ALA A 298 13.90 4.31 2.78
CA ALA A 298 14.39 4.38 1.41
C ALA A 298 14.81 5.81 1.00
N ASN A 299 14.18 6.84 1.55
CA ASN A 299 14.37 8.25 1.24
C ASN A 299 15.09 9.03 2.35
N ASP A 300 16.19 8.48 2.85
CA ASP A 300 17.10 9.11 3.81
C ASP A 300 16.42 9.76 5.03
N GLY A 301 15.35 9.14 5.51
CA GLY A 301 14.60 9.53 6.70
C GLY A 301 13.34 10.34 6.45
N ILE A 302 13.02 10.66 5.20
CA ILE A 302 11.88 11.51 4.83
C ILE A 302 10.75 10.66 4.25
N ALA A 303 9.62 10.57 4.95
CA ALA A 303 8.39 10.02 4.42
C ALA A 303 7.71 11.03 3.48
N VAL A 304 7.17 10.53 2.37
CA VAL A 304 6.47 11.35 1.38
C VAL A 304 5.04 10.82 1.22
N THR A 305 4.07 11.72 1.06
CA THR A 305 2.68 11.34 0.81
C THR A 305 2.56 10.50 -0.46
N PRO A 306 2.09 9.24 -0.38
CA PRO A 306 1.85 8.43 -1.58
C PRO A 306 0.72 9.03 -2.40
N HIS A 307 0.85 9.05 -3.74
CA HIS A 307 -0.19 9.59 -4.61
C HIS A 307 -0.20 8.92 -5.98
N VAL A 308 -1.36 8.89 -6.61
CA VAL A 308 -1.57 8.33 -7.96
C VAL A 308 -1.89 9.42 -8.98
N ILE A 309 -2.26 10.64 -8.54
CA ILE A 309 -2.49 11.79 -9.42
C ILE A 309 -1.15 12.48 -9.68
N LYS A 310 -0.86 12.76 -10.95
CA LYS A 310 0.28 13.58 -11.33
C LYS A 310 -0.10 15.05 -11.18
N TYR A 311 0.25 15.62 -10.04
CA TYR A 311 -0.01 17.02 -9.71
C TYR A 311 0.85 17.96 -10.54
N LYS A 312 0.34 19.17 -10.82
CA LYS A 312 1.12 20.29 -11.32
C LYS A 312 1.97 20.87 -10.19
N ASP A 313 3.07 21.54 -10.54
CA ASP A 313 4.00 22.11 -9.55
C ASP A 313 3.30 22.98 -8.50
N GLU A 314 2.30 23.76 -8.90
CA GLU A 314 1.52 24.63 -8.01
C GLU A 314 0.69 23.86 -6.97
N GLU A 315 0.20 22.65 -7.33
CA GLU A 315 -0.60 21.79 -6.44
C GLU A 315 0.29 20.85 -5.61
N LEU A 316 1.52 20.56 -6.08
CA LEU A 316 2.38 19.53 -5.53
C LEU A 316 2.73 19.80 -4.06
N GLU A 317 3.14 21.02 -3.71
CA GLU A 317 3.50 21.40 -2.33
C GLU A 317 2.31 21.32 -1.36
N GLU A 318 1.09 21.55 -1.84
CA GLU A 318 -0.12 21.43 -1.03
C GLU A 318 -0.50 19.96 -0.81
N LYS A 319 -0.46 19.14 -1.85
CA LYS A 319 -0.97 17.75 -1.85
C LYS A 319 0.03 16.74 -1.36
N VAL A 320 1.32 16.92 -1.67
CA VAL A 320 2.39 15.97 -1.34
C VAL A 320 3.26 16.54 -0.21
N LYS A 321 3.10 15.96 0.98
CA LYS A 321 3.87 16.40 2.15
C LYS A 321 5.12 15.56 2.31
N HIS A 322 6.21 16.23 2.66
CA HIS A 322 7.49 15.63 3.03
C HIS A 322 7.65 15.76 4.54
N LYS A 323 7.89 14.67 5.23
CA LYS A 323 8.02 14.66 6.69
C LYS A 323 9.27 13.90 7.11
N GLU A 324 10.18 14.59 7.78
CA GLU A 324 11.30 13.93 8.45
C GLU A 324 10.79 13.01 9.57
N VAL A 325 11.13 11.73 9.51
CA VAL A 325 10.68 10.69 10.44
C VAL A 325 11.84 10.16 11.26
N VAL A 326 12.98 9.93 10.62
CA VAL A 326 14.25 9.56 11.24
C VAL A 326 15.38 10.37 10.62
N LYS A 327 16.52 10.41 11.28
CA LYS A 327 17.71 11.07 10.74
C LYS A 327 18.26 10.33 9.52
N PRO A 328 18.93 11.02 8.59
CA PRO A 328 19.57 10.38 7.43
C PRO A 328 20.54 9.27 7.82
N GLU A 329 21.30 9.43 8.92
CA GLU A 329 22.26 8.44 9.42
C GLU A 329 21.54 7.14 9.83
N THR A 330 20.38 7.24 10.49
CA THR A 330 19.54 6.12 10.88
C THR A 330 19.08 5.33 9.63
N ALA A 331 18.57 6.05 8.62
CA ALA A 331 18.13 5.45 7.38
C ALA A 331 19.28 4.76 6.62
N LYS A 332 20.45 5.44 6.51
CA LYS A 332 21.65 4.90 5.86
C LYS A 332 22.18 3.65 6.57
N ALA A 333 22.25 3.67 7.90
CA ALA A 333 22.65 2.51 8.69
C ALA A 333 21.74 1.31 8.41
N LEU A 334 20.43 1.53 8.43
CA LEU A 334 19.45 0.47 8.19
C LEU A 334 19.48 -0.05 6.75
N LYS A 335 19.69 0.82 5.75
CA LYS A 335 19.89 0.41 4.35
C LYS A 335 21.08 -0.54 4.24
N ARG A 336 22.24 -0.22 4.85
CA ARG A 336 23.43 -1.09 4.83
C ARG A 336 23.18 -2.45 5.51
N ILE A 337 22.52 -2.45 6.67
CA ILE A 337 22.20 -3.68 7.41
C ILE A 337 21.29 -4.58 6.58
N LEU A 338 20.18 -4.03 6.03
CA LEU A 338 19.23 -4.78 5.23
C LEU A 338 19.89 -5.34 3.96
N THR A 339 20.70 -4.55 3.27
CA THR A 339 21.42 -5.00 2.07
C THR A 339 22.37 -6.15 2.37
N LYS A 340 23.16 -6.05 3.46
CA LYS A 340 24.04 -7.13 3.88
C LYS A 340 23.25 -8.41 4.18
N SER A 341 22.12 -8.31 4.86
CA SER A 341 21.27 -9.47 5.19
C SER A 341 20.70 -10.17 3.94
N ILE A 342 20.38 -9.40 2.90
CA ILE A 342 19.92 -9.95 1.62
C ILE A 342 21.08 -10.59 0.85
N ASN A 343 22.25 -9.96 0.82
CA ASN A 343 23.43 -10.48 0.12
C ASN A 343 23.94 -11.80 0.73
N ASN A 344 23.84 -11.96 2.04
CA ASN A 344 24.17 -13.22 2.73
C ASN A 344 23.16 -14.33 2.42
N SER A 345 21.94 -13.96 2.08
CA SER A 345 20.85 -14.89 1.78
C SER A 345 21.00 -15.48 0.37
N LYS A 346 20.74 -16.80 0.24
CA LYS A 346 20.61 -17.48 -1.07
C LYS A 346 19.16 -17.42 -1.62
N GLY A 347 18.32 -16.62 -1.01
CA GLY A 347 16.90 -16.53 -1.37
C GLY A 347 16.60 -15.69 -2.62
N PRO A 348 15.34 -15.67 -3.07
CA PRO A 348 14.92 -14.98 -4.30
C PRO A 348 15.08 -13.46 -4.28
N LEU A 349 15.29 -12.84 -3.10
CA LEU A 349 15.50 -11.38 -2.97
C LEU A 349 16.93 -10.96 -3.28
N ASN A 350 17.90 -11.91 -3.30
CA ASN A 350 19.25 -11.62 -3.75
C ASN A 350 19.27 -11.54 -5.28
N LEU A 351 19.38 -10.31 -5.79
CA LEU A 351 19.46 -10.00 -7.22
C LEU A 351 20.91 -9.65 -7.56
N PRO A 352 21.66 -10.50 -8.28
CA PRO A 352 23.09 -10.25 -8.51
C PRO A 352 23.40 -8.94 -9.26
N GLN A 353 22.41 -8.40 -10.01
CA GLN A 353 22.57 -7.18 -10.82
C GLN A 353 22.23 -5.90 -10.05
N TYR A 354 21.54 -6.02 -8.90
CA TYR A 354 21.04 -4.87 -8.15
C TYR A 354 21.26 -5.02 -6.66
N THR A 355 21.61 -3.95 -5.99
CA THR A 355 21.58 -3.91 -4.53
C THR A 355 20.15 -3.82 -4.04
N VAL A 356 19.73 -4.74 -3.18
CA VAL A 356 18.37 -4.80 -2.63
C VAL A 356 18.40 -4.71 -1.12
N ALA A 357 17.59 -3.82 -0.57
CA ALA A 357 17.28 -3.78 0.85
C ALA A 357 15.82 -4.20 1.04
N ALA A 358 15.57 -5.33 1.69
CA ALA A 358 14.23 -5.89 1.82
C ALA A 358 14.03 -6.71 3.09
N LYS A 359 12.75 -6.95 3.43
CA LYS A 359 12.35 -7.84 4.51
C LYS A 359 11.11 -8.65 4.15
N THR A 360 11.18 -9.95 4.35
CA THR A 360 10.04 -10.85 4.27
C THR A 360 9.19 -10.79 5.54
N GLY A 361 7.89 -11.00 5.40
CA GLY A 361 6.94 -11.12 6.49
C GLY A 361 6.08 -12.37 6.34
N THR A 362 5.73 -12.94 7.48
CA THR A 362 4.71 -13.98 7.60
C THR A 362 4.00 -13.75 8.92
N SER A 363 2.71 -13.43 8.86
CA SER A 363 1.91 -13.19 10.05
C SER A 363 0.61 -14.00 10.01
N ARG A 364 0.17 -14.46 11.18
CA ARG A 364 -1.11 -15.16 11.33
C ARG A 364 -2.25 -14.17 11.34
N LYS A 365 -3.36 -14.55 10.75
CA LYS A 365 -4.59 -13.75 10.79
C LYS A 365 -5.21 -13.82 12.18
N PRO A 366 -5.64 -12.67 12.76
CA PRO A 366 -6.46 -12.68 13.97
C PRO A 366 -7.76 -13.45 13.70
N LEU A 367 -8.29 -14.09 14.74
CA LEU A 367 -9.63 -14.66 14.71
C LEU A 367 -10.68 -13.55 14.79
N GLU A 368 -11.75 -13.64 13.98
CA GLU A 368 -12.74 -12.56 13.86
C GLU A 368 -13.62 -12.39 15.12
N LYS A 369 -13.92 -13.49 15.83
CA LYS A 369 -14.91 -13.50 16.91
C LYS A 369 -14.35 -13.82 18.28
N GLN A 370 -13.05 -14.08 18.40
CA GLN A 370 -12.42 -14.46 19.66
C GLN A 370 -10.95 -14.03 19.68
N LYS A 371 -10.37 -13.95 20.89
CA LYS A 371 -8.93 -13.69 21.04
C LYS A 371 -8.10 -14.84 20.45
N GLY A 372 -7.02 -14.51 19.73
CA GLY A 372 -6.11 -15.49 19.16
C GLY A 372 -5.89 -15.34 17.67
N TYR A 373 -5.23 -16.32 17.09
CA TYR A 373 -4.82 -16.32 15.67
C TYR A 373 -5.26 -17.61 14.99
N SER A 374 -5.69 -17.48 13.75
CA SER A 374 -6.00 -18.62 12.88
C SER A 374 -4.72 -19.25 12.29
N ASN A 375 -4.87 -20.35 11.56
CA ASN A 375 -3.77 -20.93 10.79
C ASN A 375 -3.58 -20.25 9.42
N GLN A 376 -4.46 -19.32 9.05
CA GLN A 376 -4.31 -18.54 7.83
C GLN A 376 -3.21 -17.48 8.01
N LEU A 377 -2.48 -17.22 6.93
CA LEU A 377 -1.31 -16.34 6.96
C LEU A 377 -1.47 -15.16 6.01
N TYR A 378 -0.91 -14.03 6.40
CA TYR A 378 -0.45 -13.01 5.47
C TYR A 378 1.02 -13.25 5.17
N THR A 379 1.37 -13.38 3.90
CA THR A 379 2.77 -13.47 3.45
C THR A 379 3.11 -12.21 2.71
N SER A 380 4.25 -11.61 3.02
CA SER A 380 4.60 -10.31 2.47
C SER A 380 6.10 -10.14 2.25
N VAL A 381 6.44 -9.19 1.40
CA VAL A 381 7.81 -8.65 1.23
C VAL A 381 7.71 -7.16 0.97
N ILE A 382 8.46 -6.38 1.71
CA ILE A 382 8.69 -4.97 1.43
C ILE A 382 10.17 -4.71 1.25
N GLY A 383 10.53 -3.91 0.26
CA GLY A 383 11.93 -3.59 -0.02
C GLY A 383 12.07 -2.56 -1.12
N PHE A 384 13.28 -2.11 -1.34
CA PHE A 384 13.60 -1.08 -2.32
C PHE A 384 14.93 -1.37 -3.02
N LEU A 385 15.08 -0.82 -4.22
CA LEU A 385 16.27 -0.95 -5.06
C LEU A 385 16.48 0.30 -5.95
N PRO A 386 17.77 0.61 -6.32
CA PRO A 386 19.00 0.15 -5.67
C PRO A 386 19.01 0.56 -4.19
N ALA A 387 19.67 -0.20 -3.32
CA ALA A 387 19.59 0.04 -1.87
C ALA A 387 20.27 1.34 -1.41
N ASP A 388 21.32 1.78 -2.11
CA ASP A 388 22.10 2.98 -1.83
C ASP A 388 21.44 4.27 -2.35
N ASP A 389 20.77 4.22 -3.51
CA ASP A 389 19.99 5.33 -4.06
C ASP A 389 18.62 4.81 -4.57
N PRO A 390 17.67 4.54 -3.68
CA PRO A 390 16.42 3.90 -4.02
C PRO A 390 15.61 4.68 -5.07
N LYS A 391 15.31 4.01 -6.18
CA LYS A 391 14.45 4.50 -7.25
C LYS A 391 13.03 4.00 -7.10
N VAL A 392 12.89 2.77 -6.59
CA VAL A 392 11.59 2.14 -6.37
C VAL A 392 11.55 1.42 -5.03
N LEU A 393 10.41 1.52 -4.37
CA LEU A 393 9.99 0.73 -3.23
C LEU A 393 8.85 -0.17 -3.67
N ILE A 394 8.96 -1.46 -3.36
CA ILE A 394 7.99 -2.49 -3.76
C ILE A 394 7.43 -3.13 -2.50
N TYR A 395 6.11 -3.27 -2.42
CA TYR A 395 5.44 -4.03 -1.38
C TYR A 395 4.48 -5.05 -1.98
N VAL A 396 4.63 -6.29 -1.56
CA VAL A 396 3.78 -7.41 -1.98
C VAL A 396 3.17 -8.05 -0.75
N VAL A 397 1.87 -8.30 -0.79
CA VAL A 397 1.11 -9.03 0.24
C VAL A 397 0.22 -10.07 -0.41
N VAL A 398 0.28 -11.31 0.07
CA VAL A 398 -0.62 -12.40 -0.35
C VAL A 398 -1.32 -12.94 0.90
N ASP A 399 -2.65 -12.87 0.90
CA ASP A 399 -3.51 -13.26 2.01
C ASP A 399 -4.02 -14.69 1.84
N SER A 400 -3.82 -15.49 2.87
CA SER A 400 -4.30 -16.89 2.97
C SER A 400 -3.88 -17.78 1.80
N PRO A 401 -2.59 -17.79 1.38
CA PRO A 401 -2.11 -18.75 0.39
C PRO A 401 -2.27 -20.18 0.93
N LYS A 402 -2.55 -21.13 0.02
CA LYS A 402 -2.71 -22.56 0.34
C LYS A 402 -1.55 -23.38 -0.19
N GLY A 403 -1.44 -24.61 0.30
CA GLY A 403 -0.43 -25.59 -0.12
C GLY A 403 0.75 -25.65 0.84
N GLU A 404 1.84 -26.24 0.39
CA GLU A 404 3.10 -26.34 1.14
C GLU A 404 3.94 -25.08 1.00
N ALA A 405 4.84 -24.86 1.96
CA ALA A 405 5.80 -23.74 1.96
C ALA A 405 5.15 -22.37 1.71
N ILE A 406 4.16 -22.03 2.53
CA ILE A 406 3.37 -20.78 2.44
C ILE A 406 3.99 -19.63 3.27
N TRP A 407 5.26 -19.34 3.03
CA TRP A 407 6.01 -18.30 3.74
C TRP A 407 6.21 -17.05 2.85
N GLY A 408 6.54 -15.90 3.46
CA GLY A 408 6.88 -14.70 2.71
C GLY A 408 8.00 -14.92 1.69
N SER A 409 9.00 -15.72 2.05
CA SER A 409 10.14 -16.07 1.18
C SER A 409 9.78 -16.97 -0.01
N THR A 410 8.70 -17.74 0.09
CA THR A 410 8.30 -18.71 -0.95
C THR A 410 7.07 -18.28 -1.76
N VAL A 411 6.27 -17.35 -1.23
CA VAL A 411 5.05 -16.86 -1.89
C VAL A 411 5.24 -15.42 -2.38
N ALA A 412 5.57 -14.48 -1.49
CA ALA A 412 5.65 -13.07 -1.84
C ALA A 412 7.00 -12.68 -2.47
N ALA A 413 8.11 -13.32 -2.06
CA ALA A 413 9.43 -12.98 -2.58
C ALA A 413 9.63 -13.29 -4.08
N PRO A 414 9.10 -14.38 -4.66
CA PRO A 414 9.14 -14.56 -6.12
C PRO A 414 8.40 -13.46 -6.89
N ILE A 415 7.23 -13.00 -6.40
CA ILE A 415 6.49 -11.89 -7.01
C ILE A 415 7.33 -10.61 -6.95
N PHE A 416 7.87 -10.29 -5.77
CA PHE A 416 8.76 -9.14 -5.57
C PHE A 416 9.94 -9.18 -6.55
N ARG A 417 10.60 -10.35 -6.69
CA ARG A 417 11.73 -10.54 -7.58
C ARG A 417 11.40 -10.16 -9.02
N GLU A 418 10.32 -10.71 -9.56
CA GLU A 418 9.93 -10.45 -10.96
C GLU A 418 9.53 -9.00 -11.17
N ILE A 419 8.74 -8.43 -10.26
CA ILE A 419 8.39 -6.99 -10.30
C ILE A 419 9.67 -6.14 -10.26
N ALA A 420 10.60 -6.43 -9.34
CA ALA A 420 11.85 -5.69 -9.19
C ALA A 420 12.70 -5.72 -10.48
N LEU A 421 12.91 -6.93 -11.04
CA LEU A 421 13.71 -7.11 -12.27
C LEU A 421 13.08 -6.40 -13.48
N GLN A 422 11.78 -6.54 -13.68
CA GLN A 422 11.12 -5.94 -14.83
C GLN A 422 11.01 -4.41 -14.65
N THR A 423 10.70 -3.93 -13.45
CA THR A 423 10.67 -2.49 -13.17
C THR A 423 12.04 -1.85 -13.37
N ALA A 424 13.10 -2.50 -12.89
CA ALA A 424 14.46 -2.00 -13.09
C ALA A 424 14.82 -1.88 -14.58
N ARG A 425 14.41 -2.85 -15.41
CA ARG A 425 14.59 -2.80 -16.88
C ARG A 425 13.77 -1.70 -17.54
N ILE A 426 12.48 -1.57 -17.19
CA ILE A 426 11.59 -0.55 -17.76
C ILE A 426 12.10 0.84 -17.43
N MET A 427 12.59 1.06 -16.20
CA MET A 427 13.10 2.34 -15.74
C MET A 427 14.59 2.58 -16.07
N ASN A 428 15.26 1.63 -16.73
CA ASN A 428 16.71 1.68 -17.00
C ASN A 428 17.52 1.96 -15.73
N ILE A 429 17.16 1.31 -14.62
CA ILE A 429 17.92 1.40 -13.37
C ILE A 429 19.26 0.68 -13.58
N PRO A 430 20.41 1.37 -13.32
CA PRO A 430 21.74 0.83 -13.55
C PRO A 430 22.12 -0.34 -12.63
#